data_1277744d12f97784cfb390f021bf3434
#
_entry.id   1277744d12f97784cfb390f021bf3434
#
_cell.length_a   1.000
_cell.length_b   1.000
_cell.length_c   1.000
_cell.angle_alpha   90.00
_cell.angle_beta   90.00
_cell.angle_gamma   90.00
#
_symmetry.space_group_name_H-M   'P 1'
#
loop_
_entity.id
_entity.type
_entity.pdbx_description
1 polymer ?
#
loop_
_entity_poly.entity_id
_entity_poly.type
_entity_poly.pdbx_seq_one_letter_code
_entity_poly.pdbx_strand_id
1 'polypeptide(L)'
;MNCAFCPHHKCYTEGRNCTKYSHEEVCGFYSEDDRRMMRASSATESRNYMKMTRLEESAFFAKELGVKKIGIAFCIGLANEAHFCAQYFKNQGFVVESVCCKVCSVDKDMLELEKIKPGKHEAMCNPRTQAQLLNSAGTELNFIVGLCVGHDMQFTMASKAPVSCLITKDRVLANNPAGAVYSRYWR
;
A
#
# COMPACT_ATOMS: atom_id res chain seq x y z
N MET A 1 6.78 -15.44 -19.33
CA MET A 1 5.44 -14.89 -19.66
C MET A 1 5.51 -13.37 -19.65
N ASN A 2 4.89 -12.68 -20.63
CA ASN A 2 4.90 -11.21 -20.72
C ASN A 2 3.49 -10.71 -21.08
N CYS A 3 2.63 -10.68 -20.07
CA CYS A 3 1.21 -10.34 -20.26
C CYS A 3 0.97 -8.87 -20.63
N ALA A 4 1.91 -7.95 -20.26
CA ALA A 4 1.79 -6.52 -20.61
C ALA A 4 1.80 -6.27 -22.15
N PHE A 5 2.36 -7.19 -22.91
CA PHE A 5 2.40 -7.12 -24.39
C PHE A 5 1.43 -8.11 -25.05
N CYS A 6 0.51 -8.70 -24.32
CA CYS A 6 -0.48 -9.61 -24.86
C CYS A 6 -1.58 -8.84 -25.64
N PRO A 7 -1.75 -9.05 -26.96
CA PRO A 7 -2.72 -8.26 -27.72
C PRO A 7 -4.17 -8.72 -27.54
N HIS A 8 -4.41 -9.92 -26.98
CA HIS A 8 -5.73 -10.55 -27.02
C HIS A 8 -6.41 -10.71 -25.66
N HIS A 9 -5.63 -10.83 -24.57
CA HIS A 9 -6.12 -11.06 -23.20
C HIS A 9 -7.21 -12.15 -23.09
N LYS A 10 -7.06 -13.25 -23.84
CA LYS A 10 -8.05 -14.36 -23.91
C LYS A 10 -8.27 -15.07 -22.56
N CYS A 11 -7.34 -14.93 -21.62
CA CYS A 11 -7.54 -15.38 -20.24
C CYS A 11 -8.71 -14.64 -19.55
N TYR A 12 -8.95 -13.39 -19.92
CA TYR A 12 -10.08 -12.59 -19.43
C TYR A 12 -11.34 -12.79 -20.28
N THR A 13 -11.23 -12.71 -21.60
CA THR A 13 -12.39 -12.68 -22.51
C THR A 13 -12.96 -14.06 -22.85
N GLU A 14 -12.14 -15.11 -22.82
CA GLU A 14 -12.50 -16.46 -23.26
C GLU A 14 -12.20 -17.55 -22.21
N GLY A 15 -11.73 -17.19 -21.02
CA GLY A 15 -11.33 -18.14 -19.97
C GLY A 15 -10.14 -19.04 -20.34
N ARG A 16 -9.31 -18.62 -21.32
CA ARG A 16 -8.18 -19.44 -21.80
C ARG A 16 -7.06 -19.49 -20.77
N ASN A 17 -6.72 -20.67 -20.30
CA ASN A 17 -5.52 -20.88 -19.50
C ASN A 17 -4.26 -20.77 -20.38
N CYS A 18 -3.45 -19.73 -20.14
CA CYS A 18 -2.19 -19.47 -20.84
C CYS A 18 -0.95 -19.97 -20.06
N THR A 19 -1.16 -20.70 -18.97
CA THR A 19 -0.10 -21.23 -18.11
C THR A 19 -0.04 -22.77 -18.19
N LYS A 20 0.99 -23.36 -17.56
CA LYS A 20 1.11 -24.81 -17.42
C LYS A 20 0.40 -25.37 -16.19
N TYR A 21 -0.11 -24.51 -15.29
CA TYR A 21 -0.76 -24.93 -14.06
C TYR A 21 -2.21 -25.34 -14.32
N SER A 22 -2.67 -26.44 -13.73
CA SER A 22 -4.10 -26.78 -13.69
C SER A 22 -4.88 -25.82 -12.80
N HIS A 23 -6.20 -25.81 -12.92
CA HIS A 23 -7.04 -24.98 -12.04
C HIS A 23 -6.94 -25.43 -10.58
N GLU A 24 -6.82 -26.73 -10.33
CA GLU A 24 -6.65 -27.31 -9.00
C GLU A 24 -5.33 -26.89 -8.37
N GLU A 25 -4.22 -26.93 -9.12
CA GLU A 25 -2.92 -26.44 -8.67
C GLU A 25 -3.00 -24.95 -8.28
N VAL A 26 -3.61 -24.12 -9.13
CA VAL A 26 -3.78 -22.69 -8.83
C VAL A 26 -4.64 -22.48 -7.58
N CYS A 27 -5.75 -23.20 -7.43
CA CYS A 27 -6.57 -23.13 -6.22
C CYS A 27 -5.80 -23.58 -4.97
N GLY A 28 -4.86 -24.51 -5.11
CA GLY A 28 -4.00 -25.01 -4.05
C GLY A 28 -2.96 -24.00 -3.54
N PHE A 29 -2.65 -22.93 -4.31
CA PHE A 29 -1.74 -21.87 -3.87
C PHE A 29 -2.32 -20.97 -2.78
N TYR A 30 -3.65 -20.97 -2.61
CA TYR A 30 -4.35 -20.11 -1.66
C TYR A 30 -4.62 -20.82 -0.34
N SER A 31 -3.97 -20.38 0.73
CA SER A 31 -4.29 -20.77 2.10
C SER A 31 -5.70 -20.30 2.50
N GLU A 32 -6.20 -20.74 3.65
CA GLU A 32 -7.51 -20.25 4.12
C GLU A 32 -7.49 -18.75 4.44
N ASP A 33 -6.38 -18.22 4.93
CA ASP A 33 -6.22 -16.77 5.15
C ASP A 33 -6.22 -16.00 3.82
N ASP A 34 -5.56 -16.52 2.77
CA ASP A 34 -5.64 -15.94 1.44
C ASP A 34 -7.07 -15.96 0.90
N ARG A 35 -7.78 -17.07 1.05
CA ARG A 35 -9.17 -17.21 0.63
C ARG A 35 -10.11 -16.24 1.37
N ARG A 36 -9.86 -16.02 2.66
CA ARG A 36 -10.59 -15.02 3.45
C ARG A 36 -10.36 -13.62 2.90
N MET A 37 -9.11 -13.27 2.59
CA MET A 37 -8.75 -11.99 1.97
C MET A 37 -9.38 -11.84 0.58
N MET A 38 -9.34 -12.88 -0.24
CA MET A 38 -9.98 -12.91 -1.57
C MET A 38 -11.49 -12.70 -1.50
N ARG A 39 -12.17 -13.32 -0.53
CA ARG A 39 -13.62 -13.12 -0.32
C ARG A 39 -13.93 -11.66 0.02
N ALA A 40 -13.16 -11.05 0.92
CA ALA A 40 -13.32 -9.63 1.27
C ALA A 40 -13.06 -8.71 0.07
N SER A 41 -12.01 -8.98 -0.73
CA SER A 41 -11.72 -8.24 -1.97
C SER A 41 -12.86 -8.35 -2.98
N SER A 42 -13.34 -9.56 -3.23
CA SER A 42 -14.44 -9.81 -4.17
C SER A 42 -15.75 -9.13 -3.73
N ALA A 43 -16.05 -9.14 -2.42
CA ALA A 43 -17.19 -8.42 -1.88
C ALA A 43 -17.05 -6.90 -2.05
N THR A 44 -15.84 -6.37 -1.83
CA THR A 44 -15.56 -4.94 -2.01
C THR A 44 -15.81 -4.52 -3.46
N GLU A 45 -15.28 -5.26 -4.43
CA GLU A 45 -15.46 -4.99 -5.85
C GLU A 45 -16.92 -5.17 -6.29
N SER A 46 -17.50 -6.34 -6.05
CA SER A 46 -18.81 -6.70 -6.62
C SER A 46 -19.96 -5.86 -6.09
N ARG A 47 -19.96 -5.53 -4.79
CA ARG A 47 -21.04 -4.75 -4.16
C ARG A 47 -20.92 -3.25 -4.41
N ASN A 48 -19.69 -2.77 -4.67
CA ASN A 48 -19.38 -1.34 -4.73
C ASN A 48 -18.73 -0.90 -6.05
N TYR A 49 -18.85 -1.69 -7.08
CA TYR A 49 -18.19 -1.44 -8.38
C TYR A 49 -18.46 -0.03 -8.89
N MET A 50 -17.39 0.76 -9.09
CA MET A 50 -17.40 2.17 -9.52
C MET A 50 -18.22 3.13 -8.63
N LYS A 51 -18.50 2.77 -7.36
CA LYS A 51 -19.28 3.61 -6.44
C LYS A 51 -18.43 4.18 -5.30
N MET A 52 -17.31 3.58 -4.99
CA MET A 52 -16.43 3.95 -3.89
C MET A 52 -15.06 4.40 -4.39
N THR A 53 -14.49 5.37 -3.70
CA THR A 53 -13.08 5.75 -3.85
C THR A 53 -12.16 4.70 -3.21
N ARG A 54 -10.87 4.71 -3.56
CA ARG A 54 -9.87 3.80 -2.95
C ARG A 54 -9.88 3.82 -1.42
N LEU A 55 -10.10 4.99 -0.82
CA LEU A 55 -10.15 5.14 0.65
C LEU A 55 -11.41 4.47 1.23
N GLU A 56 -12.56 4.66 0.59
CA GLU A 56 -13.82 4.02 0.99
C GLU A 56 -13.78 2.51 0.81
N GLU A 57 -13.26 2.01 -0.32
CA GLU A 57 -13.04 0.59 -0.55
C GLU A 57 -12.10 -0.02 0.50
N SER A 58 -11.06 0.71 0.90
CA SER A 58 -10.11 0.25 1.93
C SER A 58 -10.79 0.09 3.30
N ALA A 59 -11.69 1.00 3.67
CA ALA A 59 -12.46 0.89 4.90
C ALA A 59 -13.48 -0.25 4.83
N PHE A 60 -14.17 -0.39 3.70
CA PHE A 60 -15.11 -1.49 3.48
C PHE A 60 -14.41 -2.86 3.54
N PHE A 61 -13.29 -3.01 2.84
CA PHE A 61 -12.45 -4.20 2.86
C PHE A 61 -12.00 -4.57 4.27
N ALA A 62 -11.53 -3.58 5.05
CA ALA A 62 -11.11 -3.79 6.43
C ALA A 62 -12.28 -4.28 7.31
N LYS A 63 -13.50 -3.78 7.10
CA LYS A 63 -14.71 -4.25 7.79
C LYS A 63 -15.06 -5.69 7.42
N GLU A 64 -15.01 -6.04 6.13
CA GLU A 64 -15.27 -7.41 5.65
C GLU A 64 -14.25 -8.41 6.21
N LEU A 65 -12.99 -7.99 6.42
CA LEU A 65 -11.98 -8.79 7.10
C LEU A 65 -12.15 -8.86 8.63
N GLY A 66 -13.01 -8.04 9.21
CA GLY A 66 -13.19 -7.95 10.66
C GLY A 66 -12.06 -7.24 11.40
N VAL A 67 -11.21 -6.48 10.68
CA VAL A 67 -10.11 -5.67 11.24
C VAL A 67 -10.66 -4.63 12.20
N LYS A 68 -9.96 -4.43 13.32
CA LYS A 68 -10.29 -3.41 14.33
C LYS A 68 -9.24 -2.31 14.40
N LYS A 69 -7.97 -2.65 14.18
CA LYS A 69 -6.86 -1.72 14.31
C LYS A 69 -6.08 -1.58 13.00
N ILE A 70 -6.04 -0.36 12.47
CA ILE A 70 -5.36 0.02 11.23
C ILE A 70 -4.09 0.78 11.54
N GLY A 71 -3.01 0.46 10.82
CA GLY A 71 -1.76 1.21 10.80
C GLY A 71 -1.64 2.08 9.56
N ILE A 72 -1.06 3.28 9.72
CA ILE A 72 -0.72 4.17 8.61
C ILE A 72 0.77 4.52 8.68
N ALA A 73 1.55 4.09 7.68
CA ALA A 73 2.92 4.53 7.48
C ALA A 73 2.96 5.63 6.43
N PHE A 74 3.40 6.83 6.80
CA PHE A 74 3.33 7.96 5.89
C PHE A 74 4.65 8.73 5.73
N CYS A 75 4.81 9.35 4.57
CA CYS A 75 5.88 10.30 4.31
C CYS A 75 5.55 11.65 4.93
N ILE A 76 6.52 12.31 5.56
CA ILE A 76 6.34 13.66 6.12
C ILE A 76 5.75 14.67 5.12
N GLY A 77 6.09 14.54 3.84
CA GLY A 77 5.54 15.39 2.79
C GLY A 77 4.08 15.11 2.41
N LEU A 78 3.43 14.13 3.06
CA LEU A 78 2.00 13.82 2.94
C LEU A 78 1.34 13.74 4.32
N ALA A 79 1.79 14.58 5.26
CA ALA A 79 1.25 14.58 6.60
C ALA A 79 -0.24 14.99 6.65
N ASN A 80 -0.66 15.92 5.78
CA ASN A 80 -2.05 16.35 5.69
C ASN A 80 -2.96 15.25 5.14
N GLU A 81 -2.52 14.56 4.09
CA GLU A 81 -3.23 13.42 3.51
C GLU A 81 -3.32 12.25 4.51
N ALA A 82 -2.24 11.98 5.22
CA ALA A 82 -2.22 10.97 6.27
C ALA A 82 -3.16 11.31 7.43
N HIS A 83 -3.20 12.59 7.84
CA HIS A 83 -4.16 13.07 8.84
C HIS A 83 -5.60 12.83 8.40
N PHE A 84 -5.93 13.22 7.16
CA PHE A 84 -7.27 13.01 6.58
C PHE A 84 -7.65 11.52 6.56
N CYS A 85 -6.75 10.66 6.07
CA CYS A 85 -6.98 9.20 6.03
C CYS A 85 -7.19 8.64 7.43
N ALA A 86 -6.36 9.04 8.40
CA ALA A 86 -6.48 8.60 9.79
C ALA A 86 -7.82 9.00 10.40
N GLN A 87 -8.24 10.25 10.19
CA GLN A 87 -9.52 10.74 10.68
C GLN A 87 -10.69 10.01 10.03
N TYR A 88 -10.61 9.76 8.72
CA TYR A 88 -11.60 8.98 7.99
C TYR A 88 -11.78 7.58 8.58
N PHE A 89 -10.69 6.83 8.79
CA PHE A 89 -10.76 5.50 9.38
C PHE A 89 -11.28 5.51 10.82
N LYS A 90 -10.90 6.51 11.64
CA LYS A 90 -11.48 6.69 12.98
C LYS A 90 -12.98 6.90 12.94
N ASN A 91 -13.47 7.73 12.02
CA ASN A 91 -14.91 7.96 11.82
C ASN A 91 -15.64 6.70 11.33
N GLN A 92 -14.93 5.77 10.69
CA GLN A 92 -15.46 4.46 10.29
C GLN A 92 -15.45 3.42 11.45
N GLY A 93 -14.98 3.79 12.64
CA GLY A 93 -14.97 2.97 13.85
C GLY A 93 -13.69 2.16 14.07
N PHE A 94 -12.61 2.42 13.34
CA PHE A 94 -11.32 1.76 13.54
C PHE A 94 -10.46 2.46 14.61
N VAL A 95 -9.68 1.68 15.35
CA VAL A 95 -8.52 2.20 16.07
C VAL A 95 -7.40 2.45 15.05
N VAL A 96 -6.81 3.63 15.07
CA VAL A 96 -5.80 4.01 14.07
C VAL A 96 -4.50 4.41 14.76
N GLU A 97 -3.43 3.73 14.38
CA GLU A 97 -2.05 4.07 14.70
C GLU A 97 -1.36 4.65 13.46
N SER A 98 -0.54 5.68 13.62
CA SER A 98 0.14 6.27 12.47
C SER A 98 1.58 6.65 12.79
N VAL A 99 2.50 6.41 11.85
CA VAL A 99 3.93 6.65 12.05
C VAL A 99 4.52 7.38 10.86
N CYS A 100 5.15 8.54 11.15
CA CYS A 100 5.87 9.33 10.15
C CYS A 100 7.19 8.66 9.74
N CYS A 101 7.59 8.83 8.47
CA CYS A 101 8.86 8.29 7.96
C CYS A 101 10.12 8.86 8.65
N LYS A 102 10.02 10.01 9.32
CA LYS A 102 11.14 10.65 10.04
C LYS A 102 11.21 10.27 11.52
N VAL A 103 10.45 9.25 11.93
CA VAL A 103 10.47 8.76 13.31
C VAL A 103 11.90 8.46 13.78
N CYS A 104 12.21 8.77 15.03
CA CYS A 104 13.53 8.71 15.67
C CYS A 104 14.56 9.72 15.17
N SER A 105 14.30 10.48 14.11
CA SER A 105 15.20 11.55 13.61
C SER A 105 16.68 11.15 13.46
N VAL A 106 16.94 9.91 13.01
CA VAL A 106 18.30 9.39 12.77
C VAL A 106 18.90 10.14 11.59
N ASP A 107 20.12 10.68 11.78
CA ASP A 107 20.82 11.37 10.68
C ASP A 107 21.26 10.38 9.60
N LYS A 108 21.18 10.79 8.35
CA LYS A 108 21.59 10.00 7.19
C LYS A 108 23.05 9.55 7.25
N ASP A 109 23.93 10.32 7.88
CA ASP A 109 25.35 9.97 8.02
C ASP A 109 25.55 8.68 8.84
N MET A 110 24.61 8.34 9.73
CA MET A 110 24.68 7.09 10.51
C MET A 110 24.63 5.82 9.69
N LEU A 111 24.10 5.89 8.46
CA LEU A 111 24.03 4.78 7.51
C LEU A 111 24.70 5.13 6.16
N GLU A 112 25.58 6.13 6.15
CA GLU A 112 26.32 6.57 4.95
C GLU A 112 25.40 6.87 3.76
N LEU A 113 24.23 7.47 4.02
CA LEU A 113 23.25 7.80 3.00
C LEU A 113 23.47 9.18 2.42
N GLU A 114 23.25 9.33 1.11
CA GLU A 114 23.32 10.63 0.43
C GLU A 114 22.33 11.64 1.00
N LYS A 115 22.79 12.86 1.25
CA LYS A 115 21.99 14.00 1.72
C LYS A 115 21.62 14.93 0.57
N ILE A 116 20.39 15.47 0.61
CA ILE A 116 19.98 16.56 -0.28
C ILE A 116 20.75 17.84 0.06
N LYS A 117 21.07 18.05 1.34
CA LYS A 117 21.82 19.22 1.85
C LYS A 117 23.02 18.73 2.66
N PRO A 118 24.19 18.51 2.02
CA PRO A 118 25.41 18.14 2.73
C PRO A 118 25.75 19.11 3.86
N GLY A 119 26.38 18.61 4.91
CA GLY A 119 26.87 19.42 6.04
C GLY A 119 25.79 19.84 7.06
N LYS A 120 24.53 19.41 6.89
CA LYS A 120 23.44 19.65 7.85
C LYS A 120 22.85 18.34 8.34
N HIS A 121 22.21 18.37 9.51
CA HIS A 121 21.37 17.25 9.93
C HIS A 121 20.24 17.01 8.93
N GLU A 122 20.16 15.79 8.43
CA GLU A 122 19.06 15.37 7.55
C GLU A 122 18.54 14.01 8.03
N ALA A 123 17.40 14.03 8.76
CA ALA A 123 16.78 12.82 9.24
C ALA A 123 16.48 11.87 8.06
N MET A 124 16.98 10.65 8.14
CA MET A 124 16.66 9.62 7.14
C MET A 124 15.18 9.23 7.19
N CYS A 125 14.67 8.64 6.11
CA CYS A 125 13.42 7.89 6.17
C CYS A 125 13.68 6.55 6.84
N ASN A 126 12.78 6.13 7.71
CA ASN A 126 12.98 4.97 8.58
C ASN A 126 11.82 3.97 8.46
N PRO A 127 11.63 3.36 7.28
CA PRO A 127 10.49 2.49 7.00
C PRO A 127 10.46 1.23 7.86
N ARG A 128 11.62 0.68 8.23
CA ARG A 128 11.66 -0.51 9.09
C ARG A 128 11.20 -0.20 10.50
N THR A 129 11.57 0.97 11.04
CA THR A 129 11.07 1.40 12.37
C THR A 129 9.58 1.76 12.32
N GLN A 130 9.09 2.36 11.21
CA GLN A 130 7.64 2.54 11.03
C GLN A 130 6.91 1.19 11.16
N ALA A 131 7.38 0.16 10.46
CA ALA A 131 6.80 -1.18 10.54
C ALA A 131 6.91 -1.78 11.95
N GLN A 132 8.08 -1.65 12.60
CA GLN A 132 8.30 -2.19 13.95
C GLN A 132 7.35 -1.55 14.99
N LEU A 133 7.12 -0.25 14.90
CA LEU A 133 6.20 0.45 15.81
C LEU A 133 4.75 0.01 15.58
N LEU A 134 4.32 -0.13 14.33
CA LEU A 134 2.99 -0.62 14.00
C LEU A 134 2.81 -2.11 14.38
N ASN A 135 3.84 -2.94 14.19
CA ASN A 135 3.84 -4.33 14.65
C ASN A 135 3.69 -4.40 16.19
N SER A 136 4.40 -3.53 16.93
CA SER A 136 4.33 -3.46 18.39
C SER A 136 2.97 -2.95 18.87
N ALA A 137 2.34 -2.06 18.10
CA ALA A 137 0.98 -1.58 18.37
C ALA A 137 -0.10 -2.62 18.05
N GLY A 138 0.26 -3.74 17.43
CA GLY A 138 -0.67 -4.81 17.07
C GLY A 138 -1.67 -4.39 15.99
N THR A 139 -1.22 -3.65 14.97
CA THR A 139 -2.07 -3.33 13.82
C THR A 139 -2.34 -4.60 12.99
N GLU A 140 -3.55 -4.72 12.47
CA GLU A 140 -4.05 -5.90 11.76
C GLU A 140 -4.05 -5.72 10.24
N LEU A 141 -4.01 -4.46 9.77
CA LEU A 141 -3.92 -4.05 8.38
C LEU A 141 -3.17 -2.71 8.33
N ASN A 142 -2.18 -2.60 7.45
CA ASN A 142 -1.39 -1.38 7.32
C ASN A 142 -1.58 -0.72 5.96
N PHE A 143 -1.65 0.61 5.96
CA PHE A 143 -1.72 1.41 4.75
C PHE A 143 -0.49 2.31 4.59
N ILE A 144 0.00 2.41 3.35
CA ILE A 144 1.06 3.34 2.96
C ILE A 144 0.44 4.62 2.40
N VAL A 145 0.88 5.77 2.93
CA VAL A 145 0.54 7.09 2.41
C VAL A 145 1.83 7.78 1.95
N GLY A 146 2.14 7.60 0.67
CA GLY A 146 3.21 8.29 -0.05
C GLY A 146 4.62 7.96 0.42
N LEU A 147 4.94 6.75 0.84
CA LEU A 147 6.34 6.36 1.03
C LEU A 147 7.08 6.39 -0.31
N CYS A 148 8.37 6.73 -0.27
CA CYS A 148 9.21 6.77 -1.46
C CYS A 148 9.50 5.36 -1.97
N VAL A 149 9.81 5.24 -3.27
CA VAL A 149 10.26 3.99 -3.90
C VAL A 149 11.42 3.39 -3.10
N GLY A 150 11.34 2.10 -2.80
CA GLY A 150 12.27 1.35 -1.95
C GLY A 150 11.94 1.45 -0.46
N HIS A 151 11.43 2.58 0.04
CA HIS A 151 10.98 2.69 1.44
C HIS A 151 9.64 1.98 1.65
N ASP A 152 8.75 2.03 0.68
CA ASP A 152 7.51 1.25 0.63
C ASP A 152 7.80 -0.26 0.61
N MET A 153 8.81 -0.69 -0.16
CA MET A 153 9.26 -2.09 -0.18
C MET A 153 9.80 -2.52 1.18
N GLN A 154 10.70 -1.73 1.80
CA GLN A 154 11.27 -2.03 3.11
C GLN A 154 10.22 -2.07 4.23
N PHE A 155 9.24 -1.17 4.18
CA PHE A 155 8.11 -1.17 5.10
C PHE A 155 7.29 -2.45 4.95
N THR A 156 6.91 -2.79 3.71
CA THR A 156 6.11 -3.98 3.40
C THR A 156 6.80 -5.26 3.84
N MET A 157 8.12 -5.39 3.58
CA MET A 157 8.91 -6.56 3.99
C MET A 157 9.05 -6.70 5.51
N ALA A 158 8.95 -5.60 6.28
CA ALA A 158 9.10 -5.60 7.72
C ALA A 158 7.77 -5.63 8.50
N SER A 159 6.66 -5.35 7.80
CA SER A 159 5.31 -5.38 8.38
C SER A 159 4.85 -6.82 8.62
N LYS A 160 4.31 -7.10 9.81
CA LYS A 160 3.64 -8.37 10.12
C LYS A 160 2.22 -8.41 9.59
N ALA A 161 1.52 -7.27 9.64
CA ALA A 161 0.19 -7.13 9.07
C ALA A 161 0.27 -6.95 7.54
N PRO A 162 -0.74 -7.40 6.79
CA PRO A 162 -0.85 -7.12 5.36
C PRO A 162 -0.76 -5.62 5.07
N VAL A 163 -0.17 -5.27 3.93
CA VAL A 163 0.08 -3.87 3.54
C VAL A 163 -0.59 -3.56 2.22
N SER A 164 -1.28 -2.43 2.17
CA SER A 164 -1.79 -1.87 0.92
C SER A 164 -1.42 -0.40 0.76
N CYS A 165 -1.30 0.08 -0.48
CA CYS A 165 -0.99 1.47 -0.77
C CYS A 165 -2.29 2.27 -0.96
N LEU A 166 -2.48 3.34 -0.17
CA LEU A 166 -3.55 4.32 -0.37
C LEU A 166 -3.12 5.41 -1.36
N ILE A 167 -1.91 5.94 -1.16
CA ILE A 167 -1.37 7.02 -1.99
C ILE A 167 0.07 6.65 -2.36
N THR A 168 0.34 6.56 -3.64
CA THR A 168 1.68 6.33 -4.18
C THR A 168 2.44 7.65 -4.28
N LYS A 169 3.71 7.68 -3.83
CA LYS A 169 4.54 8.88 -3.90
C LYS A 169 4.94 9.21 -5.33
N ASP A 170 4.58 10.40 -5.77
CA ASP A 170 5.09 11.04 -6.98
C ASP A 170 5.24 12.54 -6.74
N ARG A 171 6.49 13.02 -6.76
CA ARG A 171 6.80 14.44 -6.48
C ARG A 171 6.53 15.35 -7.67
N VAL A 172 6.43 14.80 -8.87
CA VAL A 172 6.23 15.54 -10.14
C VAL A 172 4.76 15.63 -10.49
N LEU A 173 4.02 14.52 -10.30
CA LEU A 173 2.64 14.37 -10.74
C LEU A 173 1.64 14.36 -9.57
N ALA A 174 1.91 15.15 -8.53
CA ALA A 174 1.00 15.31 -7.38
C ALA A 174 0.54 13.96 -6.78
N ASN A 175 1.46 13.01 -6.62
CA ASN A 175 1.21 11.66 -6.12
C ASN A 175 0.22 10.83 -6.99
N ASN A 176 0.17 11.14 -8.27
CA ASN A 176 -0.58 10.38 -9.27
C ASN A 176 0.36 9.83 -10.36
N PRO A 177 1.11 8.74 -10.13
CA PRO A 177 2.06 8.19 -11.10
C PRO A 177 1.41 7.73 -12.40
N ALA A 178 0.11 7.40 -12.40
CA ALA A 178 -0.64 7.10 -13.63
C ALA A 178 -0.68 8.31 -14.59
N GLY A 179 -0.54 9.53 -14.08
CA GLY A 179 -0.43 10.72 -14.89
C GLY A 179 0.73 10.68 -15.89
N ALA A 180 1.84 9.99 -15.57
CA ALA A 180 2.97 9.83 -16.49
C ALA A 180 2.56 9.07 -17.76
N VAL A 181 1.64 8.11 -17.65
CA VAL A 181 1.19 7.28 -18.78
C VAL A 181 0.23 8.07 -19.69
N TYR A 182 -0.65 8.89 -19.11
CA TYR A 182 -1.71 9.59 -19.83
C TYR A 182 -1.32 11.02 -20.24
N SER A 183 -0.34 11.63 -19.60
CA SER A 183 0.19 12.93 -19.98
C SER A 183 1.15 12.82 -21.17
N ARG A 184 1.38 13.95 -21.85
CA ARG A 184 2.41 14.04 -22.90
C ARG A 184 3.83 14.27 -22.35
N TYR A 185 4.02 14.10 -21.04
CA TYR A 185 5.30 14.38 -20.38
C TYR A 185 6.47 13.55 -20.92
N TRP A 186 6.18 12.31 -21.36
CA TRP A 186 7.17 11.37 -21.91
C TRP A 186 7.00 11.07 -23.41
N ARG A 187 6.17 11.82 -24.10
CA ARG A 187 5.89 11.66 -25.54
C ARG A 187 6.40 12.81 -26.34
#